data_80303a56dd2dc06bd734062782cd163b
#
_entry.id   80303a56dd2dc06bd734062782cd163b
#
_cell.length_a   1.000
_cell.length_b   1.000
_cell.length_c   1.000
_cell.angle_alpha   90.00
_cell.angle_beta   90.00
_cell.angle_gamma   90.00
#
_symmetry.space_group_name_H-M   'P 1'
#
loop_
_entity.id
_entity.type
_entity.pdbx_description
1 polymer ?
#
loop_
_entity_poly.entity_id
_entity_poly.type
_entity_poly.pdbx_seq_one_letter_code
_entity_poly.pdbx_strand_id
1 'polypeptide(L)'
;GYDCTIYNLDFPDVIDMRHRWVPKADNEIDLPYSATDHEWLTKVSGGKGVIAVAPGVFYYLPIPEVAALVDAFGQAFPGGRLVYETESPMVMRGSEKQIARHGTPASMPFKVKDPYKPQDWSDAVRDYHVTFNFLDYLTDEQRKQIPSQYRILFGFFERIRGIYVVNMGF
;
A
#
# COMPACT_ATOMS: atom_id res chain seq x y z
N GLY A 1 -3.91 12.05 -21.73
CA GLY A 1 -3.83 11.91 -20.28
C GLY A 1 -5.14 11.37 -19.72
N TYR A 2 -5.11 10.69 -18.62
CA TYR A 2 -6.33 10.23 -17.95
C TYR A 2 -6.96 11.42 -17.20
N ASP A 3 -8.27 11.60 -17.33
CA ASP A 3 -9.05 12.59 -16.60
C ASP A 3 -9.34 12.04 -15.19
N CYS A 4 -8.36 12.11 -14.30
CA CYS A 4 -8.48 11.71 -12.90
C CYS A 4 -7.87 12.77 -11.99
N THR A 5 -8.43 12.91 -10.79
CA THR A 5 -7.82 13.68 -9.71
C THR A 5 -6.90 12.78 -8.90
N ILE A 6 -5.70 13.24 -8.59
CA ILE A 6 -4.72 12.55 -7.75
C ILE A 6 -4.77 13.19 -6.36
N TYR A 7 -5.02 12.38 -5.34
CA TYR A 7 -5.00 12.82 -3.95
C TYR A 7 -3.71 12.31 -3.30
N ASN A 8 -2.88 13.23 -2.83
CA ASN A 8 -1.64 12.91 -2.11
C ASN A 8 -1.93 12.98 -0.61
N LEU A 9 -2.09 11.84 0.03
CA LEU A 9 -2.35 11.71 1.46
C LEU A 9 -1.05 11.44 2.21
N ASP A 10 -0.65 12.34 3.09
CA ASP A 10 0.50 12.17 3.97
C ASP A 10 0.41 13.13 5.17
N PHE A 11 1.31 13.01 6.13
CA PHE A 11 1.39 13.92 7.26
C PHE A 11 1.60 15.38 6.82
N PRO A 12 1.11 16.37 7.58
CA PRO A 12 1.20 17.78 7.19
C PRO A 12 2.63 18.25 6.90
N ASP A 13 3.61 17.83 7.68
CA ASP A 13 5.02 18.18 7.48
C ASP A 13 5.62 17.56 6.21
N VAL A 14 5.17 16.36 5.84
CA VAL A 14 5.56 15.70 4.59
C VAL A 14 4.94 16.43 3.40
N ILE A 15 3.67 16.80 3.47
CA ILE A 15 3.01 17.62 2.46
C ILE A 15 3.72 18.98 2.29
N ASP A 16 4.11 19.63 3.39
CA ASP A 16 4.88 20.88 3.34
C ASP A 16 6.24 20.69 2.66
N MET A 17 6.92 19.59 2.93
CA MET A 17 8.18 19.23 2.25
C MET A 17 7.96 18.97 0.77
N ARG A 18 6.88 18.25 0.42
CA ARG A 18 6.50 18.01 -0.97
C ARG A 18 6.35 19.31 -1.75
N HIS A 19 5.65 20.30 -1.19
CA HIS A 19 5.45 21.62 -1.84
C HIS A 19 6.74 22.36 -2.15
N ARG A 20 7.81 22.11 -1.38
CA ARG A 20 9.12 22.78 -1.59
C ARG A 20 9.95 22.14 -2.71
N TRP A 21 9.78 20.82 -2.93
CA TRP A 21 10.72 20.06 -3.74
C TRP A 21 10.09 19.37 -4.95
N VAL A 22 8.77 19.18 -4.95
CA VAL A 22 8.06 18.46 -6.01
C VAL A 22 7.10 19.40 -6.71
N PRO A 23 7.23 19.60 -8.03
CA PRO A 23 6.25 20.37 -8.78
C PRO A 23 4.85 19.72 -8.68
N LYS A 24 3.84 20.54 -8.44
CA LYS A 24 2.45 20.08 -8.36
C LYS A 24 1.79 20.14 -9.73
N ALA A 25 1.09 19.07 -10.12
CA ALA A 25 0.26 19.08 -11.31
C ALA A 25 -1.14 19.69 -11.02
N ASP A 26 -1.82 20.18 -12.07
CA ASP A 26 -3.12 20.85 -11.93
C ASP A 26 -4.23 19.93 -11.41
N ASN A 27 -4.09 18.63 -11.59
CA ASN A 27 -5.04 17.61 -11.14
C ASN A 27 -4.67 16.96 -9.80
N GLU A 28 -3.69 17.50 -9.08
CA GLU A 28 -3.29 17.02 -7.75
C GLU A 28 -3.96 17.83 -6.63
N ILE A 29 -4.42 17.11 -5.60
CA ILE A 29 -4.94 17.64 -4.35
C ILE A 29 -4.17 17.01 -3.20
N ASP A 30 -3.59 17.84 -2.34
CA ASP A 30 -2.87 17.37 -1.17
C ASP A 30 -3.80 17.28 0.04
N LEU A 31 -3.71 16.17 0.75
CA LEU A 31 -4.49 15.84 1.93
C LEU A 31 -3.55 15.69 3.13
N PRO A 32 -3.36 16.73 3.94
CA PRO A 32 -2.43 16.71 5.08
C PRO A 32 -3.04 16.00 6.29
N TYR A 33 -3.26 14.69 6.19
CA TYR A 33 -3.86 13.84 7.22
C TYR A 33 -3.03 12.58 7.44
N SER A 34 -3.13 12.01 8.65
CA SER A 34 -2.73 10.61 8.85
C SER A 34 -3.63 9.68 8.05
N ALA A 35 -3.11 8.58 7.53
CA ALA A 35 -3.92 7.56 6.87
C ALA A 35 -5.00 6.97 7.81
N THR A 36 -4.76 6.98 9.12
CA THR A 36 -5.67 6.50 10.15
C THR A 36 -6.66 7.55 10.65
N ASP A 37 -6.54 8.80 10.19
CA ASP A 37 -7.54 9.83 10.42
C ASP A 37 -8.56 9.77 9.27
N HIS A 38 -9.70 9.17 9.52
CA HIS A 38 -10.72 8.91 8.50
C HIS A 38 -11.39 10.19 7.95
N GLU A 39 -11.08 11.38 8.46
CA GLU A 39 -11.63 12.64 7.94
C GLU A 39 -11.28 12.86 6.46
N TRP A 40 -10.10 12.42 6.02
CA TRP A 40 -9.69 12.57 4.63
C TRP A 40 -10.61 11.84 3.63
N LEU A 41 -11.30 10.77 4.05
CA LEU A 41 -12.27 10.06 3.21
C LEU A 41 -13.39 11.01 2.74
N THR A 42 -13.76 12.00 3.56
CA THR A 42 -14.79 12.99 3.22
C THR A 42 -14.32 14.05 2.22
N LYS A 43 -13.01 14.17 2.02
CA LYS A 43 -12.40 15.15 1.10
C LYS A 43 -12.18 14.58 -0.29
N VAL A 44 -12.30 13.27 -0.46
CA VAL A 44 -12.09 12.58 -1.74
C VAL A 44 -13.41 12.49 -2.50
N SER A 45 -13.42 12.96 -3.75
CA SER A 45 -14.57 12.80 -4.65
C SER A 45 -14.60 11.40 -5.25
N GLY A 46 -15.59 10.59 -4.88
CA GLY A 46 -15.74 9.20 -5.34
C GLY A 46 -16.53 9.01 -6.64
N GLY A 47 -16.99 10.08 -7.29
CA GLY A 47 -18.01 10.01 -8.35
C GLY A 47 -17.67 9.17 -9.59
N LYS A 48 -16.39 8.95 -9.90
CA LYS A 48 -15.91 8.09 -11.01
C LYS A 48 -15.23 6.79 -10.52
N GLY A 49 -15.32 6.48 -9.23
CA GLY A 49 -14.56 5.42 -8.57
C GLY A 49 -13.28 5.94 -7.93
N VAL A 50 -12.79 5.21 -6.92
CA VAL A 50 -11.56 5.54 -6.17
C VAL A 50 -10.62 4.36 -6.19
N ILE A 51 -9.35 4.62 -6.48
CA ILE A 51 -8.27 3.67 -6.31
C ILE A 51 -7.29 4.27 -5.30
N ALA A 52 -7.17 3.66 -4.13
CA ALA A 52 -6.14 4.00 -3.16
C ALA A 52 -4.92 3.09 -3.33
N VAL A 53 -3.73 3.67 -3.35
CA VAL A 53 -2.46 2.94 -3.44
C VAL A 53 -1.62 3.32 -2.23
N ALA A 54 -1.28 2.35 -1.39
CA ALA A 54 -0.55 2.56 -0.13
C ALA A 54 0.80 1.81 -0.13
N PRO A 55 1.79 2.25 -0.92
CA PRO A 55 3.10 1.61 -0.97
C PRO A 55 3.91 1.95 0.28
N GLY A 56 4.33 0.94 1.04
CA GLY A 56 5.18 1.11 2.21
C GLY A 56 4.53 1.78 3.43
N VAL A 57 3.22 2.07 3.40
CA VAL A 57 2.53 2.81 4.47
C VAL A 57 2.16 1.91 5.63
N PHE A 58 1.54 0.77 5.35
CA PHE A 58 0.95 -0.08 6.38
C PHE A 58 1.96 -0.75 7.31
N TYR A 59 3.21 -0.88 6.89
CA TYR A 59 4.28 -1.43 7.73
C TYR A 59 4.32 -0.82 9.13
N TYR A 60 4.05 0.47 9.23
CA TYR A 60 4.21 1.28 10.44
C TYR A 60 2.91 1.43 11.24
N LEU A 61 1.81 0.89 10.76
CA LEU A 61 0.50 1.01 11.39
C LEU A 61 0.10 -0.27 12.14
N PRO A 62 -0.52 -0.17 13.31
CA PRO A 62 -1.10 -1.31 14.00
C PRO A 62 -2.19 -1.99 13.16
N ILE A 63 -2.26 -3.32 13.19
CA ILE A 63 -3.27 -4.09 12.44
C ILE A 63 -4.70 -3.60 12.70
N PRO A 64 -5.13 -3.31 13.95
CA PRO A 64 -6.49 -2.80 14.18
C PRO A 64 -6.78 -1.47 13.51
N GLU A 65 -5.80 -0.58 13.40
CA GLU A 65 -5.96 0.71 12.72
C GLU A 65 -6.11 0.52 11.21
N VAL A 66 -5.31 -0.37 10.61
CA VAL A 66 -5.44 -0.70 9.18
C VAL A 66 -6.78 -1.40 8.91
N ALA A 67 -7.22 -2.30 9.78
CA ALA A 67 -8.53 -2.95 9.64
C ALA A 67 -9.68 -1.93 9.69
N ALA A 68 -9.63 -0.96 10.61
CA ALA A 68 -10.60 0.12 10.69
C ALA A 68 -10.58 1.01 9.43
N LEU A 69 -9.39 1.30 8.90
CA LEU A 69 -9.25 2.05 7.64
C LEU A 69 -9.85 1.28 6.45
N VAL A 70 -9.59 -0.03 6.35
CA VAL A 70 -10.16 -0.88 5.30
C VAL A 70 -11.69 -0.85 5.32
N ASP A 71 -12.28 -0.97 6.51
CA ASP A 71 -13.74 -0.92 6.68
C ASP A 71 -14.30 0.46 6.31
N ALA A 72 -13.71 1.53 6.86
CA ALA A 72 -14.13 2.90 6.55
C ALA A 72 -14.00 3.25 5.07
N PHE A 73 -12.92 2.81 4.41
CA PHE A 73 -12.72 3.01 2.98
C PHE A 73 -13.78 2.28 2.15
N GLY A 74 -14.07 1.03 2.49
CA GLY A 74 -15.09 0.24 1.79
C GLY A 74 -16.48 0.83 1.91
N GLN A 75 -16.81 1.39 3.08
CA GLN A 75 -18.09 2.08 3.30
C GLN A 75 -18.17 3.42 2.54
N ALA A 76 -17.06 4.17 2.50
CA ALA A 76 -17.00 5.47 1.84
C ALA A 76 -17.01 5.38 0.30
N PHE A 77 -16.40 4.32 -0.25
CA PHE A 77 -16.18 4.17 -1.70
C PHE A 77 -16.63 2.81 -2.23
N PRO A 78 -17.95 2.52 -2.28
CA PRO A 78 -18.45 1.30 -2.92
C PRO A 78 -17.99 1.22 -4.39
N GLY A 79 -17.44 0.08 -4.79
CA GLY A 79 -16.80 -0.11 -6.10
C GLY A 79 -15.36 0.40 -6.18
N GLY A 80 -14.81 0.95 -5.09
CA GLY A 80 -13.43 1.39 -4.98
C GLY A 80 -12.44 0.23 -4.87
N ARG A 81 -11.15 0.56 -4.97
CA ARG A 81 -10.04 -0.38 -4.80
C ARG A 81 -8.98 0.16 -3.86
N LEU A 82 -8.46 -0.74 -3.03
CA LEU A 82 -7.29 -0.49 -2.19
C LEU A 82 -6.18 -1.46 -2.59
N VAL A 83 -5.02 -0.91 -2.95
CA VAL A 83 -3.84 -1.67 -3.29
C VAL A 83 -2.72 -1.32 -2.31
N TYR A 84 -2.14 -2.31 -1.67
CA TYR A 84 -0.99 -2.10 -0.78
C TYR A 84 -0.01 -3.26 -0.89
N GLU A 85 1.25 -2.98 -0.60
CA GLU A 85 2.27 -3.99 -0.44
C GLU A 85 2.57 -4.24 1.03
N THR A 86 3.02 -5.44 1.34
CA THR A 86 3.49 -5.79 2.67
C THR A 86 4.41 -7.00 2.65
N GLU A 87 4.97 -7.31 3.82
CA GLU A 87 5.89 -8.41 4.02
C GLU A 87 5.31 -9.44 5.00
N SER A 88 5.74 -10.69 4.87
CA SER A 88 5.47 -11.70 5.89
C SER A 88 6.11 -11.31 7.23
N PRO A 89 5.57 -11.76 8.37
CA PRO A 89 6.14 -11.46 9.68
C PRO A 89 7.62 -11.85 9.83
N MET A 90 8.07 -12.85 9.08
CA MET A 90 9.47 -13.29 9.09
C MET A 90 10.38 -12.27 8.39
N VAL A 91 10.00 -11.83 7.19
CA VAL A 91 10.77 -10.86 6.41
C VAL A 91 10.75 -9.51 7.13
N MET A 92 9.61 -9.07 7.62
CA MET A 92 9.45 -7.81 8.35
C MET A 92 10.34 -7.71 9.59
N ARG A 93 10.48 -8.81 10.38
CA ARG A 93 11.46 -8.84 11.48
C ARG A 93 12.91 -8.72 11.01
N GLY A 94 13.21 -9.22 9.80
CA GLY A 94 14.52 -9.04 9.16
C GLY A 94 14.76 -7.58 8.80
N SER A 95 13.77 -6.93 8.18
CA SER A 95 13.79 -5.51 7.80
C SER A 95 13.95 -4.62 9.04
N GLU A 96 13.20 -4.85 10.12
CA GLU A 96 13.36 -4.13 11.40
C GLU A 96 14.80 -4.23 11.95
N LYS A 97 15.38 -5.44 11.95
CA LYS A 97 16.76 -5.64 12.42
C LYS A 97 17.79 -4.93 11.54
N GLN A 98 17.56 -4.92 10.23
CA GLN A 98 18.45 -4.24 9.29
C GLN A 98 18.39 -2.72 9.49
N ILE A 99 17.21 -2.13 9.60
CA ILE A 99 17.01 -0.70 9.83
C ILE A 99 17.64 -0.28 11.17
N ALA A 100 17.42 -1.06 12.23
CA ALA A 100 18.00 -0.79 13.56
C ALA A 100 19.54 -0.76 13.55
N ARG A 101 20.21 -1.55 12.69
CA ARG A 101 21.67 -1.52 12.53
C ARG A 101 22.19 -0.20 11.96
N HIS A 102 21.36 0.56 11.28
CA HIS A 102 21.69 1.87 10.72
C HIS A 102 21.33 3.04 11.65
N GLY A 103 21.03 2.75 12.94
CA GLY A 103 20.86 3.75 13.98
C GLY A 103 19.45 4.32 14.16
N THR A 104 18.47 3.87 13.37
CA THR A 104 17.07 4.32 13.48
C THR A 104 16.17 3.11 13.76
N PRO A 105 15.85 2.81 15.02
CA PRO A 105 14.93 1.73 15.31
C PRO A 105 13.55 2.06 14.75
N ALA A 106 13.07 1.26 13.79
CA ALA A 106 11.72 1.35 13.28
C ALA A 106 10.91 0.15 13.78
N SER A 107 9.74 0.41 14.36
CA SER A 107 8.78 -0.64 14.66
C SER A 107 7.86 -0.85 13.47
N MET A 108 7.69 -2.10 13.06
CA MET A 108 6.79 -2.49 11.98
C MET A 108 5.69 -3.41 12.54
N PRO A 109 4.64 -2.87 13.16
CA PRO A 109 3.62 -3.66 13.86
C PRO A 109 2.70 -4.46 12.92
N PHE A 110 2.64 -4.15 11.64
CA PHE A 110 1.75 -4.76 10.66
C PHE A 110 2.17 -6.18 10.27
N LYS A 111 2.27 -7.08 11.25
CA LYS A 111 2.73 -8.47 11.05
C LYS A 111 1.55 -9.42 10.83
N VAL A 112 0.88 -9.30 9.70
CA VAL A 112 -0.23 -10.17 9.31
C VAL A 112 0.30 -11.57 8.99
N LYS A 113 -0.14 -12.59 9.76
CA LYS A 113 0.34 -13.98 9.60
C LYS A 113 -0.26 -14.67 8.39
N ASP A 114 -1.54 -14.46 8.15
CA ASP A 114 -2.27 -15.01 7.01
C ASP A 114 -2.56 -13.87 6.02
N PRO A 115 -1.95 -13.87 4.83
CA PRO A 115 -2.15 -12.81 3.83
C PRO A 115 -3.59 -12.71 3.32
N TYR A 116 -4.42 -13.72 3.55
CA TYR A 116 -5.83 -13.72 3.17
C TYR A 116 -6.77 -13.23 4.28
N LYS A 117 -6.28 -13.09 5.52
CA LYS A 117 -7.10 -12.62 6.65
C LYS A 117 -7.68 -11.21 6.46
N PRO A 118 -7.00 -10.26 5.81
CA PRO A 118 -7.54 -8.91 5.62
C PRO A 118 -8.85 -8.83 4.82
N GLN A 119 -9.22 -9.85 4.05
CA GLN A 119 -10.53 -9.90 3.39
C GLN A 119 -11.70 -9.87 4.37
N ASP A 120 -11.49 -10.34 5.62
CA ASP A 120 -12.52 -10.42 6.66
C ASP A 120 -12.60 -9.12 7.51
N TRP A 121 -11.83 -8.09 7.19
CA TRP A 121 -11.82 -6.84 7.97
C TRP A 121 -13.00 -5.92 7.68
N SER A 122 -13.72 -6.17 6.59
CA SER A 122 -14.94 -5.43 6.26
C SER A 122 -15.91 -6.29 5.45
N ASP A 123 -17.18 -6.19 5.76
CA ASP A 123 -18.27 -6.79 4.98
C ASP A 123 -18.43 -6.14 3.59
N ALA A 124 -17.80 -4.99 3.37
CA ALA A 124 -17.80 -4.31 2.09
C ALA A 124 -16.84 -4.94 1.05
N VAL A 125 -15.89 -5.78 1.48
CA VAL A 125 -14.95 -6.46 0.56
C VAL A 125 -15.71 -7.44 -0.33
N ARG A 126 -15.55 -7.27 -1.65
CA ARG A 126 -16.17 -8.10 -2.69
C ARG A 126 -15.17 -8.94 -3.46
N ASP A 127 -13.94 -8.46 -3.54
CA ASP A 127 -12.89 -8.99 -4.39
C ASP A 127 -11.55 -8.86 -3.66
N TYR A 128 -10.76 -9.94 -3.57
CA TYR A 128 -9.53 -9.97 -2.80
C TYR A 128 -8.48 -10.84 -3.47
N HIS A 129 -7.39 -10.21 -3.91
CA HIS A 129 -6.28 -10.88 -4.57
C HIS A 129 -4.95 -10.61 -3.84
N VAL A 130 -4.16 -11.67 -3.68
CA VAL A 130 -2.79 -11.60 -3.15
C VAL A 130 -1.83 -12.05 -4.22
N THR A 131 -0.90 -11.21 -4.59
CA THR A 131 0.14 -11.50 -5.58
C THR A 131 1.50 -11.58 -4.89
N PHE A 132 2.16 -12.73 -4.98
CA PHE A 132 3.50 -12.97 -4.43
C PHE A 132 4.60 -12.82 -5.48
N ASN A 133 4.27 -12.89 -6.76
CA ASN A 133 5.20 -12.79 -7.87
C ASN A 133 5.07 -11.44 -8.58
N PHE A 134 5.96 -10.51 -8.27
CA PHE A 134 5.96 -9.18 -8.89
C PHE A 134 6.26 -9.21 -10.39
N LEU A 135 6.84 -10.31 -10.89
CA LEU A 135 7.13 -10.47 -12.31
C LEU A 135 5.88 -10.78 -13.15
N ASP A 136 4.78 -11.18 -12.52
CA ASP A 136 3.51 -11.48 -13.22
C ASP A 136 2.84 -10.24 -13.84
N TYR A 137 3.21 -9.06 -13.36
CA TYR A 137 2.74 -7.78 -13.93
C TYR A 137 3.52 -7.35 -15.19
N LEU A 138 4.58 -8.07 -15.57
CA LEU A 138 5.47 -7.72 -16.66
C LEU A 138 5.20 -8.58 -17.88
N THR A 139 5.34 -7.98 -19.07
CA THR A 139 5.38 -8.74 -20.32
C THR A 139 6.67 -9.58 -20.40
N ASP A 140 6.71 -10.56 -21.29
CA ASP A 140 7.90 -11.40 -21.48
C ASP A 140 9.13 -10.60 -21.91
N GLU A 141 8.95 -9.53 -22.71
CA GLU A 141 10.00 -8.61 -23.10
C GLU A 141 10.52 -7.83 -21.91
N GLN A 142 9.67 -7.32 -21.04
CA GLN A 142 10.04 -6.61 -19.81
C GLN A 142 10.75 -7.54 -18.83
N ARG A 143 10.28 -8.79 -18.67
CA ARG A 143 10.94 -9.80 -17.82
C ARG A 143 12.37 -10.09 -18.27
N LYS A 144 12.63 -10.14 -19.59
CA LYS A 144 13.98 -10.36 -20.13
C LYS A 144 14.95 -9.22 -19.81
N GLN A 145 14.45 -8.00 -19.64
CA GLN A 145 15.26 -6.82 -19.30
C GLN A 145 15.69 -6.78 -17.84
N ILE A 146 15.02 -7.55 -16.96
CA ILE A 146 15.38 -7.61 -15.55
C ILE A 146 16.65 -8.46 -15.38
N PRO A 147 17.71 -7.92 -14.72
CA PRO A 147 18.91 -8.69 -14.43
C PRO A 147 18.59 -9.99 -13.68
N SER A 148 19.32 -11.08 -14.01
CA SER A 148 19.07 -12.42 -13.47
C SER A 148 19.06 -12.48 -11.93
N GLN A 149 19.92 -11.69 -11.28
CA GLN A 149 20.00 -11.59 -9.82
C GLN A 149 18.65 -11.17 -9.19
N TYR A 150 17.95 -10.20 -9.79
CA TYR A 150 16.64 -9.77 -9.30
C TYR A 150 15.55 -10.81 -9.58
N ARG A 151 15.63 -11.49 -10.73
CA ARG A 151 14.68 -12.59 -11.01
C ARG A 151 14.82 -13.72 -10.00
N ILE A 152 16.06 -14.07 -9.61
CA ILE A 152 16.32 -15.08 -8.58
C ILE A 152 15.80 -14.58 -7.23
N LEU A 153 16.05 -13.32 -6.89
CA LEU A 153 15.60 -12.71 -5.63
C LEU A 153 14.07 -12.71 -5.53
N PHE A 154 13.37 -12.27 -6.57
CA PHE A 154 11.91 -12.28 -6.60
C PHE A 154 11.35 -13.71 -6.53
N GLY A 155 11.93 -14.66 -7.25
CA GLY A 155 11.54 -16.07 -7.15
C GLY A 155 11.76 -16.68 -5.75
N PHE A 156 12.79 -16.24 -5.05
CA PHE A 156 13.00 -16.64 -3.66
C PHE A 156 11.89 -16.07 -2.75
N PHE A 157 11.60 -14.77 -2.85
CA PHE A 157 10.53 -14.15 -2.05
C PHE A 157 9.15 -14.72 -2.37
N GLU A 158 8.86 -15.02 -3.62
CA GLU A 158 7.63 -15.72 -4.02
C GLU A 158 7.52 -17.08 -3.32
N ARG A 159 8.58 -17.90 -3.39
CA ARG A 159 8.61 -19.24 -2.80
C ARG A 159 8.35 -19.24 -1.29
N ILE A 160 8.89 -18.27 -0.57
CA ILE A 160 8.69 -18.14 0.88
C ILE A 160 7.47 -17.27 1.23
N ARG A 161 6.72 -16.79 0.22
CA ARG A 161 5.63 -15.82 0.39
C ARG A 161 6.05 -14.61 1.25
N GLY A 162 7.27 -14.12 0.98
CA GLY A 162 7.96 -13.16 1.84
C GLY A 162 7.46 -11.74 1.67
N ILE A 163 7.19 -11.34 0.44
CA ILE A 163 6.69 -10.01 0.07
C ILE A 163 5.50 -10.22 -0.86
N TYR A 164 4.45 -9.43 -0.70
CA TYR A 164 3.25 -9.57 -1.52
C TYR A 164 2.48 -8.25 -1.66
N VAL A 165 1.72 -8.18 -2.74
CA VAL A 165 0.76 -7.09 -2.99
C VAL A 165 -0.64 -7.63 -2.76
N VAL A 166 -1.43 -6.85 -2.06
CA VAL A 166 -2.87 -7.07 -1.89
C VAL A 166 -3.63 -6.08 -2.75
N ASN A 167 -4.58 -6.59 -3.51
CA ASN A 167 -5.55 -5.81 -4.28
C ASN A 167 -6.94 -6.18 -3.76
N MET A 168 -7.61 -5.22 -3.15
CA MET A 168 -8.89 -5.39 -2.49
C MET A 168 -9.93 -4.51 -3.18
N GLY A 169 -11.04 -5.09 -3.60
CA GLY A 169 -12.19 -4.40 -4.19
C GLY A 169 -13.40 -4.38 -3.26
N PHE A 170 -14.16 -3.31 -3.28
CA PHE A 170 -15.29 -3.04 -2.39
C PHE A 170 -16.63 -2.92 -3.13
#